data_11c93ef2208706348deca78457c97e24
#
_entry.id   11c93ef2208706348deca78457c97e24
#
_cell.length_a   1.000
_cell.length_b   1.000
_cell.length_c   1.000
_cell.angle_alpha   90.00
_cell.angle_beta   90.00
_cell.angle_gamma   90.00
#
_symmetry.space_group_name_H-M   'P 1'
#
loop_
_entity.id
_entity.type
_entity.pdbx_description
1 polymer ?
#
loop_
_entity_poly.entity_id
_entity_poly.type
_entity_poly.pdbx_seq_one_letter_code
_entity_poly.pdbx_strand_id
1 'polypeptide(L)'
;MTMTGKQYYFCVAEVSNYPDVDAYISDIALSTIWDNTPDSTIPPERLDQLRTIYTAATRTMREIISAAEMTQAAFAEHFCIPRRTVEDWCRGVRECPLYTRLLMQQCLGLFDPPVK
;
A
#
# COMPACT_ATOMS: atom_id res chain seq x y z
N MET A 1 11.38 -2.92 13.28
CA MET A 1 10.16 -2.58 14.05
C MET A 1 8.92 -2.98 13.28
N THR A 2 8.01 -3.69 13.91
CA THR A 2 6.75 -4.07 13.26
C THR A 2 5.60 -3.38 13.97
N MET A 3 4.51 -3.16 13.23
CA MET A 3 3.29 -2.62 13.83
C MET A 3 2.27 -3.75 14.01
N THR A 4 1.27 -3.52 14.86
CA THR A 4 0.18 -4.47 15.04
C THR A 4 -0.73 -4.47 13.83
N GLY A 5 -1.53 -5.53 13.68
CA GLY A 5 -2.51 -5.57 12.59
C GLY A 5 -3.50 -4.41 12.64
N LYS A 6 -3.88 -3.99 13.84
CA LYS A 6 -4.79 -2.84 14.03
C LYS A 6 -4.14 -1.53 13.58
N GLN A 7 -2.86 -1.35 13.92
CA GLN A 7 -2.10 -0.17 13.48
C GLN A 7 -1.95 -0.15 11.98
N TYR A 8 -1.60 -1.28 11.38
CA TYR A 8 -1.46 -1.40 9.93
C TYR A 8 -2.78 -1.10 9.22
N TYR A 9 -3.87 -1.69 9.69
CA TYR A 9 -5.21 -1.45 9.14
C TYR A 9 -5.53 0.05 9.14
N PHE A 10 -5.30 0.72 10.26
CA PHE A 10 -5.52 2.16 10.38
C PHE A 10 -4.68 2.95 9.37
N CYS A 11 -3.40 2.62 9.27
CA CYS A 11 -2.49 3.31 8.36
C CYS A 11 -2.94 3.17 6.89
N VAL A 12 -3.39 1.99 6.50
CA VAL A 12 -3.88 1.75 5.14
C VAL A 12 -5.20 2.48 4.89
N ALA A 13 -6.12 2.39 5.84
CA ALA A 13 -7.44 3.00 5.70
C ALA A 13 -7.38 4.53 5.58
N GLU A 14 -6.38 5.15 6.18
CA GLU A 14 -6.25 6.61 6.19
C GLU A 14 -5.58 7.18 4.94
N VAL A 15 -4.98 6.36 4.10
CA VAL A 15 -4.24 6.83 2.92
C VAL A 15 -5.10 7.75 2.04
N SER A 16 -6.35 7.38 1.80
CA SER A 16 -7.23 8.14 0.90
C SER A 16 -7.63 9.51 1.42
N ASN A 17 -7.37 9.79 2.70
CA ASN A 17 -7.75 11.06 3.34
C ASN A 17 -6.68 12.15 3.17
N TYR A 18 -5.56 11.85 2.53
CA TYR A 18 -4.44 12.77 2.39
C TYR A 18 -4.07 13.00 0.93
N PRO A 19 -3.76 14.25 0.56
CA PRO A 19 -3.44 14.58 -0.84
C PRO A 19 -2.06 14.13 -1.28
N ASP A 20 -1.12 13.97 -0.35
CA ASP A 20 0.24 13.57 -0.65
C ASP A 20 0.88 12.84 0.53
N VAL A 21 2.05 12.25 0.27
CA VAL A 21 2.75 11.44 1.26
C VAL A 21 3.23 12.24 2.46
N ASP A 22 3.63 13.49 2.25
CA ASP A 22 4.15 14.31 3.34
C ASP A 22 3.05 14.68 4.34
N ALA A 23 1.86 15.05 3.86
CA ALA A 23 0.70 15.30 4.71
C ALA A 23 0.31 14.06 5.47
N TYR A 24 0.31 12.90 4.80
CA TYR A 24 -0.02 11.63 5.42
C TYR A 24 0.96 11.28 6.55
N ILE A 25 2.25 11.37 6.29
CA ILE A 25 3.28 11.04 7.28
C ILE A 25 3.19 11.98 8.48
N SER A 26 3.04 13.28 8.23
CA SER A 26 3.00 14.29 9.28
C SER A 26 1.87 14.03 10.29
N ASP A 27 0.70 13.64 9.79
CA ASP A 27 -0.46 13.41 10.65
C ASP A 27 -0.45 12.01 11.27
N ILE A 28 -0.21 10.99 10.45
CA ILE A 28 -0.32 9.62 10.92
C ILE A 28 0.78 9.26 11.91
N ALA A 29 1.98 9.77 11.72
CA ALA A 29 3.08 9.50 12.65
C ALA A 29 2.82 10.03 14.06
N LEU A 30 1.97 11.05 14.18
CA LEU A 30 1.60 11.65 15.46
C LEU A 30 0.24 11.16 15.98
N SER A 31 -0.36 10.20 15.32
CA SER A 31 -1.67 9.65 15.69
C SER A 31 -1.62 8.93 17.03
N THR A 32 -2.75 8.93 17.71
CA THR A 32 -2.93 8.20 18.98
C THR A 32 -2.99 6.68 18.80
N ILE A 33 -3.00 6.19 17.55
CA ILE A 33 -3.00 4.74 17.29
C ILE A 33 -1.70 4.07 17.79
N TRP A 34 -0.62 4.84 17.91
CA TRP A 34 0.65 4.36 18.44
C TRP A 34 0.60 4.41 19.95
N ASP A 35 1.25 3.44 20.60
CA ASP A 35 1.38 3.45 22.06
C ASP A 35 2.26 4.64 22.44
N ASN A 36 1.62 5.66 23.01
CA ASN A 36 2.33 6.87 23.39
C ASN A 36 3.14 6.62 24.66
N THR A 37 4.43 6.47 24.50
CA THR A 37 5.34 6.62 25.62
C THR A 37 5.53 8.12 25.84
N PRO A 38 5.75 8.55 27.10
CA PRO A 38 5.86 9.98 27.42
C PRO A 38 6.94 10.73 26.66
N ASP A 39 7.91 10.03 26.10
CA ASP A 39 9.03 10.63 25.40
C ASP A 39 8.77 10.92 23.93
N SER A 40 7.60 10.60 23.44
CA SER A 40 7.03 10.92 22.12
C SER A 40 8.02 11.15 20.98
N THR A 41 9.16 10.47 21.00
CA THR A 41 10.09 10.48 19.88
C THR A 41 9.57 9.52 18.82
N ILE A 42 9.34 10.04 17.62
CA ILE A 42 8.89 9.21 16.52
C ILE A 42 10.08 8.41 16.01
N PRO A 43 10.02 7.06 16.05
CA PRO A 43 11.12 6.26 15.51
C PRO A 43 11.29 6.52 14.02
N PRO A 44 12.54 6.68 13.53
CA PRO A 44 12.75 6.89 12.09
C PRO A 44 12.15 5.79 11.22
N GLU A 45 12.16 4.55 11.68
CA GLU A 45 11.56 3.43 10.95
C GLU A 45 10.08 3.64 10.70
N ARG A 46 9.38 4.30 11.62
CA ARG A 46 7.94 4.56 11.44
C ARG A 46 7.69 5.46 10.24
N LEU A 47 8.51 6.49 10.06
CA LEU A 47 8.37 7.38 8.91
C LEU A 47 8.57 6.63 7.60
N ASP A 48 9.58 5.77 7.55
CA ASP A 48 9.85 4.94 6.37
C ASP A 48 8.73 3.95 6.10
N GLN A 49 8.20 3.32 7.15
CA GLN A 49 7.09 2.39 7.02
C GLN A 49 5.84 3.08 6.48
N LEU A 50 5.54 4.28 6.97
CA LEU A 50 4.38 5.05 6.50
C LEU A 50 4.55 5.45 5.04
N ARG A 51 5.74 5.86 4.64
CA ARG A 51 6.03 6.18 3.24
C ARG A 51 5.83 4.96 2.35
N THR A 52 6.31 3.80 2.79
CA THR A 52 6.16 2.54 2.06
C THR A 52 4.68 2.15 1.92
N ILE A 53 3.91 2.27 2.99
CA ILE A 53 2.48 1.98 2.96
C ILE A 53 1.75 2.91 2.00
N TYR A 54 2.01 4.21 2.09
CA TYR A 54 1.36 5.19 1.22
C TYR A 54 1.69 4.93 -0.25
N THR A 55 2.95 4.68 -0.54
CA THR A 55 3.41 4.38 -1.90
C THR A 55 2.69 3.15 -2.46
N ALA A 56 2.66 2.06 -1.70
CA ALA A 56 2.01 0.82 -2.14
C ALA A 56 0.50 1.02 -2.31
N ALA A 57 -0.14 1.73 -1.38
CA ALA A 57 -1.59 1.93 -1.40
C ALA A 57 -2.06 2.85 -2.53
N THR A 58 -1.19 3.74 -3.01
CA THR A 58 -1.55 4.69 -4.07
C THR A 58 -1.11 4.25 -5.46
N ARG A 59 -0.38 3.14 -5.60
CA ARG A 59 0.00 2.63 -6.92
C ARG A 59 -1.23 2.20 -7.70
N THR A 60 -1.29 2.64 -8.96
CA THR A 60 -2.31 2.17 -9.89
C THR A 60 -1.94 0.78 -10.40
N MET A 61 -2.91 0.08 -11.01
CA MET A 61 -2.62 -1.23 -11.60
C MET A 61 -1.54 -1.14 -12.69
N ARG A 62 -1.55 -0.08 -13.49
CA ARG A 62 -0.51 0.13 -14.50
C ARG A 62 0.87 0.25 -13.85
N GLU A 63 0.96 0.99 -12.75
CA GLU A 63 2.21 1.16 -12.03
C GLU A 63 2.69 -0.15 -11.40
N ILE A 64 1.78 -0.95 -10.86
CA ILE A 64 2.12 -2.25 -10.27
C ILE A 64 2.67 -3.19 -11.34
N ILE A 65 1.99 -3.28 -12.47
CA ILE A 65 2.41 -4.15 -13.58
C ILE A 65 3.74 -3.69 -14.14
N SER A 66 3.93 -2.39 -14.30
CA SER A 66 5.19 -1.82 -14.77
C SER A 66 6.34 -2.10 -13.78
N ALA A 67 6.10 -1.94 -12.49
CA ALA A 67 7.10 -2.21 -11.47
C ALA A 67 7.49 -3.70 -11.42
N ALA A 68 6.55 -4.57 -11.76
CA ALA A 68 6.80 -6.01 -11.85
C ALA A 68 7.48 -6.42 -13.16
N GLU A 69 7.65 -5.48 -14.08
CA GLU A 69 8.25 -5.71 -15.40
C GLU A 69 7.51 -6.79 -16.19
N MET A 70 6.18 -6.76 -16.12
CA MET A 70 5.30 -7.71 -16.79
C MET A 70 4.44 -7.02 -17.84
N THR A 71 3.95 -7.80 -18.81
CA THR A 71 2.85 -7.36 -19.66
C THR A 71 1.53 -7.61 -18.93
N GLN A 72 0.44 -6.96 -19.38
CA GLN A 72 -0.88 -7.21 -18.82
C GLN A 72 -1.29 -8.68 -18.94
N ALA A 73 -0.95 -9.29 -20.08
CA ALA A 73 -1.24 -10.71 -20.31
C ALA A 73 -0.48 -11.62 -19.35
N ALA A 74 0.82 -11.35 -19.13
CA ALA A 74 1.64 -12.12 -18.20
C ALA A 74 1.16 -11.96 -16.76
N PHE A 75 0.77 -10.75 -16.40
CA PHE A 75 0.23 -10.45 -15.06
C PHE A 75 -1.07 -11.21 -14.80
N ALA A 76 -1.98 -11.19 -15.79
CA ALA A 76 -3.25 -11.91 -15.68
C ALA A 76 -3.00 -13.41 -15.51
N GLU A 77 -2.09 -13.96 -16.28
CA GLU A 77 -1.72 -15.36 -16.22
C GLU A 77 -1.11 -15.73 -14.88
N HIS A 78 -0.22 -14.89 -14.37
CA HIS A 78 0.45 -15.11 -13.09
C HIS A 78 -0.53 -15.21 -11.91
N PHE A 79 -1.58 -14.40 -11.92
CA PHE A 79 -2.57 -14.37 -10.85
C PHE A 79 -3.84 -15.14 -11.19
N CYS A 80 -3.87 -15.83 -12.32
CA CYS A 80 -5.06 -16.59 -12.76
C CYS A 80 -6.31 -15.71 -12.86
N ILE A 81 -6.13 -14.50 -13.39
CA ILE A 81 -7.20 -13.52 -13.56
C ILE A 81 -7.55 -13.44 -15.05
N PRO A 82 -8.83 -13.33 -15.42
CA PRO A 82 -9.19 -13.10 -16.83
C PRO A 82 -8.47 -11.85 -17.34
N ARG A 83 -7.85 -11.97 -18.51
CA ARG A 83 -7.09 -10.86 -19.12
C ARG A 83 -7.95 -9.60 -19.24
N ARG A 84 -9.22 -9.75 -19.58
CA ARG A 84 -10.14 -8.64 -19.70
C ARG A 84 -10.29 -7.87 -18.39
N THR A 85 -10.32 -8.57 -17.27
CA THR A 85 -10.40 -7.92 -15.95
C THR A 85 -9.18 -7.04 -15.70
N VAL A 86 -7.98 -7.55 -16.00
CA VAL A 86 -6.74 -6.77 -15.85
C VAL A 86 -6.76 -5.55 -16.78
N GLU A 87 -7.20 -5.73 -18.01
CA GLU A 87 -7.31 -4.62 -18.97
C GLU A 87 -8.28 -3.55 -18.48
N ASP A 88 -9.42 -3.96 -17.91
CA ASP A 88 -10.42 -3.04 -17.36
C ASP A 88 -9.86 -2.26 -16.17
N TRP A 89 -9.09 -2.91 -15.31
CA TRP A 89 -8.41 -2.22 -14.20
C TRP A 89 -7.42 -1.18 -14.71
N CYS A 90 -6.63 -1.53 -15.73
CA CYS A 90 -5.63 -0.63 -16.29
C CYS A 90 -6.25 0.56 -17.01
N ARG A 91 -7.45 0.38 -17.60
CA ARG A 91 -8.16 1.46 -18.30
C ARG A 91 -9.05 2.30 -17.37
N GLY A 92 -9.18 1.89 -16.10
CA GLY A 92 -10.04 2.58 -15.17
C GLY A 92 -11.54 2.31 -15.35
N VAL A 93 -11.90 1.30 -16.15
CA VAL A 93 -13.29 0.89 -16.34
C VAL A 93 -13.85 0.23 -15.08
N ARG A 94 -13.00 -0.51 -14.39
CA ARG A 94 -13.30 -1.12 -13.10
C ARG A 94 -12.17 -0.78 -12.15
N GLU A 95 -12.50 -0.66 -10.88
CA GLU A 95 -11.50 -0.40 -9.84
C GLU A 95 -11.08 -1.72 -9.19
N CYS A 96 -9.77 -1.94 -9.13
CA CYS A 96 -9.23 -3.07 -8.37
C CYS A 96 -9.25 -2.68 -6.89
N PRO A 97 -9.84 -3.49 -6.01
CA PRO A 97 -9.88 -3.17 -4.58
C PRO A 97 -8.48 -2.96 -4.01
N LEU A 98 -8.39 -2.04 -3.06
CA LEU A 98 -7.11 -1.72 -2.43
C LEU A 98 -6.44 -2.94 -1.82
N TYR A 99 -7.19 -3.77 -1.08
CA TYR A 99 -6.64 -4.96 -0.45
C TYR A 99 -6.08 -5.94 -1.48
N THR A 100 -6.71 -6.05 -2.64
CA THR A 100 -6.23 -6.91 -3.73
C THR A 100 -4.92 -6.36 -4.29
N ARG A 101 -4.83 -5.05 -4.52
CA ARG A 101 -3.60 -4.42 -5.02
C ARG A 101 -2.45 -4.60 -4.05
N LEU A 102 -2.71 -4.48 -2.75
CA LEU A 102 -1.67 -4.69 -1.73
C LEU A 102 -1.19 -6.14 -1.69
N LEU A 103 -2.12 -7.10 -1.78
CA LEU A 103 -1.75 -8.52 -1.82
C LEU A 103 -0.94 -8.89 -3.05
N MET A 104 -1.31 -8.34 -4.21
CA MET A 104 -0.57 -8.58 -5.45
C MET A 104 0.85 -8.03 -5.35
N GLN A 105 1.01 -6.82 -4.81
CA GLN A 105 2.33 -6.24 -4.62
C GLN A 105 3.17 -7.05 -3.65
N GLN A 106 2.55 -7.59 -2.61
CA GLN A 106 3.23 -8.47 -1.67
C GLN A 106 3.70 -9.74 -2.36
N CYS A 107 2.84 -10.37 -3.16
CA CYS A 107 3.20 -11.58 -3.92
C CYS A 107 4.33 -11.33 -4.92
N LEU A 108 4.39 -10.13 -5.49
CA LEU A 108 5.41 -9.77 -6.48
C LEU A 108 6.71 -9.26 -5.85
N GLY A 109 6.77 -9.18 -4.54
CA GLY A 109 7.95 -8.66 -3.85
C GLY A 109 8.12 -7.15 -3.93
N LEU A 110 7.07 -6.42 -4.33
CA LEU A 110 7.10 -4.97 -4.46
C LEU A 110 6.77 -4.25 -3.15
N PHE A 111 6.19 -4.95 -2.21
CA PHE A 111 5.75 -4.39 -0.95
C PHE A 111 5.83 -5.47 0.14
N ASP A 112 6.43 -5.11 1.26
CA ASP A 112 6.52 -5.97 2.43
C ASP A 112 5.80 -5.26 3.58
N PRO A 113 4.57 -5.71 3.95
CA PRO A 113 3.81 -5.04 5.00
C PRO A 113 4.58 -5.06 6.33
N PRO A 114 4.71 -3.91 7.02
CA PRO A 114 5.43 -3.86 8.31
C PRO A 114 4.56 -4.35 9.46
N VAL A 115 3.94 -5.48 9.29
CA VAL A 115 3.01 -6.06 10.25
C VAL A 115 3.40 -7.51 10.52
N LYS A 116 3.14 -7.95 11.73
CA LYS A 116 3.40 -9.35 12.12
C LYS A 116 2.39 -10.28 11.49
#